data_2a08e1fb07b5cf875fd3a51178b21cba
#
_entry.id   2a08e1fb07b5cf875fd3a51178b21cba
#
_cell.length_a   1.000
_cell.length_b   1.000
_cell.length_c   1.000
_cell.angle_alpha   90.00
_cell.angle_beta   90.00
_cell.angle_gamma   90.00
#
_symmetry.space_group_name_H-M   'P 1'
#
loop_
_entity.id
_entity.type
_entity.pdbx_description
1 polymer ?
#
loop_
_entity_poly.entity_id
_entity_poly.type
_entity_poly.pdbx_seq_one_letter_code
_entity_poly.pdbx_strand_id
1 'polypeptide(L)'
;AGTVWYYDKSAGDWRSQALGDGLYASPVVVVELASGQTYFLALPRTFALRENGSREYFPEQDGILRTTKLRDGGVRITMDGYGLAPGCVTDALVLTAPFGLDWSVDNCAKAWVTYVKNGDSHWCFDGYFRKSPSNYIPSGENYYYCCAASYCIRGYLGRMSRCKEAPALVILSLDTMSQWQNQYGYVPTTPGSEWLQGDYGIGPGFYDTRFNTDLLELYISATRRLGKGMFEETMNRYLAFFSQVADTSHIPTETGGWLIPDYWHPDEITAPHTSLNHQASECLALYHAADLLNRRDLRALADRMLLAIVDTGSGWVMPNHNLYYSIKPDGTYVEGDYPYLTYNDLYDLRKYLSSSERSELETLTYLMGEKLQWMQNTGVTGYEKG
;
A
#
# COMPACT_ATOMS: atom_id res chain seq x y z
N ALA A 1 -28.85 -8.08 25.38
CA ALA A 1 -29.44 -7.72 24.07
C ALA A 1 -28.39 -7.05 23.23
N GLY A 2 -28.55 -7.12 21.90
CA GLY A 2 -27.62 -6.50 20.93
C GLY A 2 -27.97 -6.93 19.51
N THR A 3 -27.12 -6.55 18.57
CA THR A 3 -27.25 -6.84 17.14
C THR A 3 -25.96 -7.46 16.64
N VAL A 4 -26.06 -8.44 15.75
CA VAL A 4 -24.94 -8.98 14.97
C VAL A 4 -25.12 -8.53 13.55
N TRP A 5 -24.09 -7.87 13.02
CA TRP A 5 -23.96 -7.52 11.62
C TRP A 5 -22.90 -8.40 10.99
N TYR A 6 -23.15 -8.94 9.81
CA TYR A 6 -22.18 -9.74 9.07
C TYR A 6 -22.26 -9.45 7.58
N TYR A 7 -21.11 -9.51 6.91
CA TYR A 7 -21.03 -9.29 5.48
C TYR A 7 -21.37 -10.55 4.70
N ASP A 8 -22.45 -10.52 3.95
CA ASP A 8 -22.88 -11.61 3.06
C ASP A 8 -22.10 -11.54 1.74
N LYS A 9 -21.12 -12.44 1.56
CA LYS A 9 -20.29 -12.50 0.35
C LYS A 9 -21.12 -12.72 -0.92
N SER A 10 -22.22 -13.45 -0.83
CA SER A 10 -23.07 -13.81 -1.98
C SER A 10 -23.93 -12.62 -2.43
N ALA A 11 -24.38 -11.82 -1.47
CA ALA A 11 -25.15 -10.62 -1.74
C ALA A 11 -24.26 -9.39 -1.98
N GLY A 12 -22.99 -9.43 -1.56
CA GLY A 12 -22.08 -8.28 -1.60
C GLY A 12 -22.50 -7.16 -0.62
N ASP A 13 -23.23 -7.50 0.44
CA ASP A 13 -23.85 -6.51 1.32
C ASP A 13 -23.90 -6.99 2.77
N TRP A 14 -24.18 -6.07 3.69
CA TRP A 14 -24.33 -6.35 5.11
C TRP A 14 -25.73 -6.86 5.46
N ARG A 15 -25.76 -7.83 6.37
CA ARG A 15 -26.97 -8.36 6.98
C ARG A 15 -26.92 -8.16 8.49
N SER A 16 -28.08 -8.05 9.11
CA SER A 16 -28.19 -7.95 10.56
C SER A 16 -29.23 -8.86 11.14
N GLN A 17 -29.00 -9.30 12.37
CA GLN A 17 -29.98 -10.03 13.18
C GLN A 17 -29.80 -9.73 14.66
N ALA A 18 -30.83 -10.00 15.45
CA ALA A 18 -30.74 -9.91 16.91
C ALA A 18 -29.65 -10.85 17.46
N LEU A 19 -28.82 -10.35 18.39
CA LEU A 19 -27.81 -11.16 19.07
C LEU A 19 -28.43 -12.34 19.79
N GLY A 20 -28.04 -13.54 19.40
CA GLY A 20 -28.56 -14.80 19.93
C GLY A 20 -27.61 -15.92 19.59
N ASP A 21 -28.10 -17.17 19.57
CA ASP A 21 -27.37 -18.30 19.05
C ASP A 21 -27.22 -18.14 17.54
N GLY A 22 -25.99 -18.29 17.02
CA GLY A 22 -25.73 -18.13 15.60
C GLY A 22 -24.37 -18.62 15.14
N LEU A 23 -24.25 -18.90 13.84
CA LEU A 23 -23.01 -19.26 13.15
C LEU A 23 -22.83 -18.30 11.96
N TYR A 24 -21.63 -17.75 11.82
CA TYR A 24 -21.33 -16.76 10.80
C TYR A 24 -20.02 -17.16 10.08
N ALA A 25 -20.14 -17.53 8.83
CA ALA A 25 -19.01 -17.80 7.92
C ALA A 25 -18.70 -16.55 7.08
N SER A 26 -18.73 -15.38 7.70
CA SER A 26 -18.48 -14.09 7.05
C SER A 26 -17.03 -13.66 7.29
N PRO A 27 -16.34 -13.01 6.32
CA PRO A 27 -14.97 -12.54 6.57
C PRO A 27 -14.91 -11.51 7.69
N VAL A 28 -15.99 -10.75 7.88
CA VAL A 28 -16.10 -9.70 8.90
C VAL A 28 -17.46 -9.74 9.58
N VAL A 29 -17.46 -9.56 10.89
CA VAL A 29 -18.66 -9.48 11.72
C VAL A 29 -18.52 -8.31 12.69
N VAL A 30 -19.62 -7.61 12.96
CA VAL A 30 -19.69 -6.58 14.01
C VAL A 30 -20.76 -7.00 15.00
N VAL A 31 -20.40 -7.09 16.28
CA VAL A 31 -21.33 -7.40 17.37
C VAL A 31 -21.51 -6.17 18.24
N GLU A 32 -22.70 -5.59 18.20
CA GLU A 32 -23.08 -4.41 18.98
C GLU A 32 -23.93 -4.82 20.16
N LEU A 33 -23.45 -4.56 21.39
CA LEU A 33 -24.20 -4.82 22.61
C LEU A 33 -25.13 -3.63 22.93
N ALA A 34 -26.24 -3.92 23.60
CA ALA A 34 -27.15 -2.86 24.08
C ALA A 34 -26.48 -1.90 25.10
N SER A 35 -25.36 -2.29 25.70
CA SER A 35 -24.53 -1.43 26.57
C SER A 35 -23.75 -0.36 25.79
N GLY A 36 -23.73 -0.43 24.45
CA GLY A 36 -22.89 0.42 23.59
C GLY A 36 -21.51 -0.19 23.27
N GLN A 37 -21.12 -1.26 23.95
CA GLN A 37 -19.88 -1.97 23.63
C GLN A 37 -20.00 -2.69 22.30
N THR A 38 -19.01 -2.55 21.43
CA THR A 38 -18.96 -3.16 20.09
C THR A 38 -17.68 -3.98 19.93
N TYR A 39 -17.81 -5.09 19.21
CA TYR A 39 -16.72 -5.95 18.79
C TYR A 39 -16.69 -5.97 17.26
N PHE A 40 -15.60 -5.48 16.68
CA PHE A 40 -15.27 -5.60 15.26
C PHE A 40 -14.40 -6.84 15.09
N LEU A 41 -14.84 -7.78 14.29
CA LEU A 41 -14.26 -9.11 14.20
C LEU A 41 -13.93 -9.45 12.75
N ALA A 42 -12.67 -9.85 12.50
CA ALA A 42 -12.30 -10.56 11.28
C ALA A 42 -12.09 -12.03 11.63
N LEU A 43 -12.70 -12.91 10.84
CA LEU A 43 -12.67 -14.35 11.12
C LEU A 43 -11.27 -14.94 11.00
N PRO A 44 -11.01 -16.03 11.76
CA PRO A 44 -9.76 -16.75 11.66
C PRO A 44 -9.49 -17.22 10.24
N ARG A 45 -8.26 -16.99 9.76
CA ARG A 45 -7.74 -17.47 8.49
C ARG A 45 -6.44 -18.21 8.72
N THR A 46 -6.22 -19.29 7.98
CA THR A 46 -5.04 -20.14 8.14
C THR A 46 -4.10 -19.97 6.96
N PHE A 47 -2.82 -19.77 7.30
CA PHE A 47 -1.73 -19.60 6.34
C PHE A 47 -0.58 -20.53 6.71
N ALA A 48 0.09 -21.12 5.71
CA ALA A 48 1.44 -21.62 5.88
C ALA A 48 2.44 -20.49 5.71
N LEU A 49 3.38 -20.41 6.65
CA LEU A 49 4.53 -19.50 6.56
C LEU A 49 5.65 -20.22 5.80
N ARG A 50 6.06 -19.64 4.67
CA ARG A 50 7.13 -20.20 3.84
C ARG A 50 8.46 -19.56 4.19
N GLU A 51 9.57 -20.32 4.08
CA GLU A 51 10.93 -19.87 4.43
C GLU A 51 11.37 -18.62 3.65
N ASN A 52 10.86 -18.45 2.41
CA ASN A 52 11.12 -17.28 1.58
C ASN A 52 10.30 -16.05 1.94
N GLY A 53 9.57 -16.06 3.07
CA GLY A 53 8.73 -14.94 3.53
C GLY A 53 7.36 -14.86 2.87
N SER A 54 7.04 -15.74 1.91
CA SER A 54 5.69 -15.81 1.34
C SER A 54 4.72 -16.53 2.27
N ARG A 55 3.44 -16.37 1.99
CA ARG A 55 2.34 -17.06 2.67
C ARG A 55 1.51 -17.82 1.67
N GLU A 56 1.12 -19.03 2.04
CA GLU A 56 0.13 -19.82 1.32
C GLU A 56 -1.15 -19.88 2.13
N TYR A 57 -2.22 -19.33 1.57
CA TYR A 57 -3.52 -19.24 2.21
C TYR A 57 -4.35 -20.49 1.96
N PHE A 58 -5.03 -20.98 3.00
CA PHE A 58 -5.92 -22.15 2.94
C PHE A 58 -7.38 -21.72 3.15
N PRO A 59 -8.10 -21.28 2.10
CA PRO A 59 -9.47 -20.78 2.23
C PRO A 59 -10.47 -21.83 2.79
N GLU A 60 -10.21 -23.12 2.57
CA GLU A 60 -11.00 -24.22 3.13
C GLU A 60 -10.83 -24.36 4.65
N GLN A 61 -9.83 -23.71 5.24
CA GLN A 61 -9.56 -23.67 6.67
C GLN A 61 -9.95 -22.33 7.30
N ASP A 62 -10.73 -21.51 6.62
CA ASP A 62 -11.30 -20.29 7.22
C ASP A 62 -12.18 -20.68 8.41
N GLY A 63 -12.00 -19.95 9.50
CA GLY A 63 -12.76 -20.18 10.72
C GLY A 63 -14.21 -19.70 10.65
N ILE A 64 -14.93 -19.96 11.72
CA ILE A 64 -16.34 -19.59 11.88
C ILE A 64 -16.49 -18.80 13.18
N LEU A 65 -17.31 -17.75 13.16
CA LEU A 65 -17.77 -17.09 14.36
C LEU A 65 -19.04 -17.77 14.86
N ARG A 66 -19.04 -18.12 16.16
CA ARG A 66 -20.19 -18.64 16.86
C ARG A 66 -20.61 -17.69 17.96
N THR A 67 -21.89 -17.40 18.07
CA THR A 67 -22.48 -16.76 19.25
C THR A 67 -23.37 -17.74 19.96
N THR A 68 -23.31 -17.76 21.29
CA THR A 68 -24.10 -18.68 22.14
C THR A 68 -24.68 -17.93 23.34
N LYS A 69 -26.00 -18.02 23.55
CA LYS A 69 -26.65 -17.47 24.71
C LYS A 69 -26.24 -18.26 25.97
N LEU A 70 -25.91 -17.55 27.03
CA LEU A 70 -25.58 -18.13 28.32
C LEU A 70 -26.81 -18.12 29.23
N ARG A 71 -26.81 -18.99 30.25
CA ARG A 71 -27.92 -19.10 31.20
C ARG A 71 -28.13 -17.87 32.07
N ASP A 72 -27.07 -17.07 32.27
CA ASP A 72 -27.09 -15.80 33.00
C ASP A 72 -27.55 -14.60 32.15
N GLY A 73 -27.96 -14.84 30.89
CA GLY A 73 -28.37 -13.83 29.95
C GLY A 73 -27.22 -13.19 29.17
N GLY A 74 -25.98 -13.60 29.44
CA GLY A 74 -24.81 -13.21 28.65
C GLY A 74 -24.78 -13.86 27.27
N VAL A 75 -23.81 -13.48 26.46
CA VAL A 75 -23.51 -14.11 25.16
C VAL A 75 -22.03 -14.41 25.09
N ARG A 76 -21.71 -15.64 24.76
CA ARG A 76 -20.34 -16.05 24.41
C ARG A 76 -20.13 -15.87 22.94
N ILE A 77 -19.04 -15.16 22.58
CA ILE A 77 -18.55 -15.02 21.21
C ILE A 77 -17.32 -15.93 21.10
N THR A 78 -17.35 -16.87 20.17
CA THR A 78 -16.25 -17.81 19.93
C THR A 78 -15.84 -17.71 18.46
N MET A 79 -14.56 -17.55 18.21
CA MET A 79 -13.97 -17.68 16.88
C MET A 79 -13.30 -19.04 16.79
N ASP A 80 -13.91 -19.96 16.05
CA ASP A 80 -13.41 -21.31 15.86
C ASP A 80 -12.48 -21.31 14.65
N GLY A 81 -11.19 -21.64 14.85
CA GLY A 81 -10.22 -21.87 13.78
C GLY A 81 -9.96 -23.35 13.58
N TYR A 82 -9.27 -23.69 12.49
CA TYR A 82 -8.80 -25.06 12.25
C TYR A 82 -7.57 -25.38 13.11
N GLY A 83 -7.34 -26.66 13.36
CA GLY A 83 -6.15 -27.13 14.04
C GLY A 83 -4.89 -26.82 13.22
N LEU A 84 -3.84 -26.32 13.90
CA LEU A 84 -2.60 -25.92 13.25
C LEU A 84 -1.73 -27.12 12.90
N ALA A 85 -1.23 -27.15 11.65
CA ALA A 85 -0.09 -27.96 11.24
C ALA A 85 1.23 -27.20 11.52
N PRO A 86 2.37 -27.91 11.67
CA PRO A 86 3.67 -27.25 11.77
C PRO A 86 3.91 -26.29 10.59
N GLY A 87 4.42 -25.09 10.89
CA GLY A 87 4.64 -24.05 9.89
C GLY A 87 3.39 -23.29 9.46
N CYS A 88 2.23 -23.53 10.08
CA CYS A 88 1.00 -22.79 9.84
C CYS A 88 0.68 -21.85 10.99
N VAL A 89 -0.02 -20.78 10.68
CA VAL A 89 -0.63 -19.84 11.65
C VAL A 89 -2.10 -19.65 11.29
N THR A 90 -2.92 -19.49 12.31
CA THR A 90 -4.29 -19.02 12.16
C THR A 90 -4.39 -17.67 12.84
N ASP A 91 -4.74 -16.62 12.08
CA ASP A 91 -4.88 -15.28 12.60
C ASP A 91 -6.34 -14.82 12.59
N ALA A 92 -6.67 -13.91 13.51
CA ALA A 92 -7.96 -13.24 13.58
C ALA A 92 -7.76 -11.82 14.13
N LEU A 93 -8.65 -10.92 13.77
CA LEU A 93 -8.63 -9.56 14.31
C LEU A 93 -9.84 -9.33 15.21
N VAL A 94 -9.58 -8.79 16.39
CA VAL A 94 -10.62 -8.32 17.32
C VAL A 94 -10.30 -6.88 17.70
N LEU A 95 -11.21 -5.97 17.36
CA LEU A 95 -11.18 -4.59 17.86
C LEU A 95 -12.40 -4.39 18.76
N THR A 96 -12.19 -3.92 19.99
CA THR A 96 -13.27 -3.56 20.91
C THR A 96 -13.41 -2.05 21.00
N ALA A 97 -14.63 -1.54 20.99
CA ALA A 97 -14.91 -0.12 21.02
C ALA A 97 -16.17 0.21 21.82
N PRO A 98 -16.22 1.38 22.50
CA PRO A 98 -17.43 1.88 23.17
C PRO A 98 -18.40 2.58 22.20
N PHE A 99 -18.32 2.27 20.92
CA PHE A 99 -19.15 2.82 19.83
C PHE A 99 -19.37 1.76 18.76
N GLY A 100 -20.52 1.82 18.08
CA GLY A 100 -20.83 0.99 16.92
C GLY A 100 -20.21 1.50 15.64
N LEU A 101 -20.29 0.68 14.59
CA LEU A 101 -19.99 1.12 13.23
C LEU A 101 -21.04 2.18 12.81
N ASP A 102 -20.58 3.25 12.22
CA ASP A 102 -21.51 4.28 11.73
C ASP A 102 -22.10 3.87 10.37
N TRP A 103 -23.25 3.23 10.42
CA TRP A 103 -23.99 2.77 9.24
C TRP A 103 -24.56 3.90 8.38
N SER A 104 -24.63 5.13 8.92
CA SER A 104 -25.11 6.32 8.21
C SER A 104 -24.02 6.99 7.37
N VAL A 105 -22.76 6.69 7.65
CA VAL A 105 -21.61 7.22 6.91
C VAL A 105 -21.30 6.32 5.73
N ASP A 106 -21.45 6.85 4.53
CA ASP A 106 -21.08 6.15 3.30
C ASP A 106 -19.66 5.58 3.38
N ASN A 107 -19.54 4.30 3.05
CA ASN A 107 -18.30 3.58 2.95
C ASN A 107 -17.53 3.26 4.26
N CYS A 108 -17.97 3.59 5.48
CA CYS A 108 -17.32 3.08 6.70
C CYS A 108 -17.39 1.55 6.76
N ALA A 109 -18.58 0.98 6.57
CA ALA A 109 -18.77 -0.48 6.51
C ALA A 109 -17.95 -1.12 5.38
N LYS A 110 -17.90 -0.48 4.20
CA LYS A 110 -17.07 -0.93 3.08
C LYS A 110 -15.57 -0.84 3.41
N ALA A 111 -15.15 0.20 4.12
CA ALA A 111 -13.76 0.35 4.54
C ALA A 111 -13.32 -0.80 5.46
N TRP A 112 -14.19 -1.26 6.38
CA TRP A 112 -13.92 -2.40 7.23
C TRP A 112 -13.72 -3.70 6.44
N VAL A 113 -14.61 -3.98 5.48
CA VAL A 113 -14.46 -5.14 4.58
C VAL A 113 -13.15 -5.04 3.79
N THR A 114 -12.86 -3.86 3.21
CA THR A 114 -11.65 -3.61 2.41
C THR A 114 -10.38 -3.74 3.25
N TYR A 115 -10.40 -3.31 4.52
CA TYR A 115 -9.28 -3.45 5.43
C TYR A 115 -8.91 -4.92 5.67
N VAL A 116 -9.90 -5.76 5.92
CA VAL A 116 -9.68 -7.19 6.17
C VAL A 116 -9.35 -7.95 4.89
N LYS A 117 -10.08 -7.68 3.81
CA LYS A 117 -9.92 -8.37 2.53
C LYS A 117 -10.32 -7.45 1.37
N ASN A 118 -9.41 -7.15 0.46
CA ASN A 118 -9.65 -6.37 -0.73
C ASN A 118 -9.13 -7.11 -1.96
N GLY A 119 -10.01 -7.83 -2.66
CA GLY A 119 -9.64 -8.58 -3.85
C GLY A 119 -8.50 -9.57 -3.57
N ASP A 120 -7.35 -9.31 -4.17
CA ASP A 120 -6.14 -10.12 -4.04
C ASP A 120 -5.24 -9.71 -2.86
N SER A 121 -5.80 -9.13 -1.81
CA SER A 121 -5.02 -8.71 -0.65
C SER A 121 -5.73 -8.95 0.67
N HIS A 122 -4.93 -9.14 1.72
CA HIS A 122 -5.39 -9.37 3.09
C HIS A 122 -4.54 -8.56 4.07
N TRP A 123 -5.19 -8.05 5.12
CA TRP A 123 -4.49 -7.69 6.34
C TRP A 123 -4.36 -8.94 7.22
N CYS A 124 -3.13 -9.25 7.66
CA CYS A 124 -2.80 -10.32 8.58
C CYS A 124 -2.26 -9.74 9.90
N PHE A 125 -2.12 -10.58 10.92
CA PHE A 125 -1.68 -10.17 12.26
C PHE A 125 -0.34 -9.41 12.26
N ASP A 126 0.51 -9.65 11.29
CA ASP A 126 1.87 -9.08 11.18
C ASP A 126 2.11 -8.27 9.91
N GLY A 127 1.08 -7.93 9.14
CA GLY A 127 1.26 -7.05 8.00
C GLY A 127 0.20 -7.16 6.92
N TYR A 128 0.41 -6.39 5.86
CA TYR A 128 -0.43 -6.38 4.67
C TYR A 128 0.17 -7.28 3.59
N PHE A 129 -0.62 -8.23 3.12
CA PHE A 129 -0.20 -9.22 2.14
C PHE A 129 -1.01 -9.09 0.86
N ARG A 130 -0.32 -9.16 -0.28
CA ARG A 130 -0.92 -9.19 -1.62
C ARG A 130 -0.60 -10.49 -2.32
N LYS A 131 -1.52 -10.91 -3.20
CA LYS A 131 -1.32 -12.05 -4.08
C LYS A 131 -0.04 -11.88 -4.87
N SER A 132 0.78 -12.92 -4.89
CA SER A 132 2.05 -12.90 -5.60
C SER A 132 1.83 -12.78 -7.11
N PRO A 133 2.49 -11.84 -7.79
CA PRO A 133 2.49 -11.78 -9.25
C PRO A 133 3.01 -13.08 -9.86
N SER A 134 2.64 -13.36 -11.11
CA SER A 134 3.04 -14.60 -11.80
C SER A 134 4.55 -14.78 -11.97
N ASN A 135 5.31 -13.69 -11.91
CA ASN A 135 6.77 -13.69 -11.98
C ASN A 135 7.47 -13.81 -10.60
N TYR A 136 6.71 -13.95 -9.49
CA TYR A 136 7.29 -14.21 -8.16
C TYR A 136 7.37 -15.71 -7.89
N ILE A 137 8.35 -16.12 -7.06
CA ILE A 137 8.58 -17.52 -6.70
C ILE A 137 8.46 -17.70 -5.18
N PRO A 138 7.38 -18.33 -4.68
CA PRO A 138 6.28 -18.94 -5.43
C PRO A 138 5.22 -17.93 -5.88
N SER A 139 4.45 -18.31 -6.91
CA SER A 139 3.25 -17.63 -7.36
C SER A 139 2.08 -18.62 -7.45
N GLY A 140 0.86 -18.12 -7.65
CA GLY A 140 -0.34 -18.93 -7.78
C GLY A 140 -1.51 -18.33 -7.03
N GLU A 141 -2.65 -19.02 -7.05
CA GLU A 141 -3.91 -18.47 -6.56
C GLU A 141 -3.87 -18.12 -5.07
N ASN A 142 -3.17 -18.90 -4.26
CA ASN A 142 -3.16 -18.79 -2.80
C ASN A 142 -1.82 -18.30 -2.24
N TYR A 143 -0.88 -17.84 -3.08
CA TYR A 143 0.40 -17.32 -2.61
C TYR A 143 0.37 -15.81 -2.48
N TYR A 144 0.88 -15.33 -1.35
CA TYR A 144 0.89 -13.91 -0.97
C TYR A 144 2.27 -13.49 -0.48
N TYR A 145 2.60 -12.23 -0.70
CA TYR A 145 3.82 -11.59 -0.22
C TYR A 145 3.48 -10.38 0.65
N CYS A 146 4.35 -10.04 1.60
CA CYS A 146 4.23 -8.80 2.37
C CYS A 146 4.45 -7.61 1.45
N CYS A 147 3.46 -6.73 1.36
CA CYS A 147 3.51 -5.54 0.51
C CYS A 147 3.64 -4.28 1.37
N ALA A 148 4.79 -3.62 1.28
CA ALA A 148 5.05 -2.38 2.03
C ALA A 148 3.97 -1.32 1.82
N ALA A 149 3.44 -1.19 0.60
CA ALA A 149 2.49 -0.14 0.22
C ALA A 149 1.15 -0.14 0.99
N SER A 150 0.80 -1.21 1.72
CA SER A 150 -0.32 -1.27 2.69
C SER A 150 -1.62 -0.59 2.25
N TYR A 151 -2.03 -0.80 1.00
CA TYR A 151 -3.13 -0.07 0.35
C TYR A 151 -4.49 -0.13 1.07
N CYS A 152 -4.73 -1.16 1.90
CA CYS A 152 -5.97 -1.28 2.69
C CYS A 152 -6.19 -0.10 3.64
N ILE A 153 -5.11 0.58 4.06
CA ILE A 153 -5.17 1.69 5.02
C ILE A 153 -5.65 2.99 4.37
N ARG A 154 -5.42 3.18 3.07
CA ARG A 154 -5.81 4.40 2.34
C ARG A 154 -7.27 4.78 2.55
N GLY A 155 -8.15 3.78 2.54
CA GLY A 155 -9.58 3.98 2.78
C GLY A 155 -9.88 4.58 4.14
N TYR A 156 -9.22 4.13 5.19
CA TYR A 156 -9.38 4.66 6.54
C TYR A 156 -8.69 6.00 6.73
N LEU A 157 -7.51 6.22 6.18
CA LEU A 157 -6.85 7.53 6.21
C LEU A 157 -7.74 8.62 5.64
N GLY A 158 -8.39 8.39 4.51
CA GLY A 158 -9.34 9.34 3.92
C GLY A 158 -10.60 9.58 4.75
N ARG A 159 -10.94 8.68 5.69
CA ARG A 159 -12.18 8.70 6.47
C ARG A 159 -11.98 8.85 7.98
N MET A 160 -10.76 9.17 8.44
CA MET A 160 -10.46 9.25 9.87
C MET A 160 -11.36 10.21 10.68
N SER A 161 -11.87 11.26 10.04
CA SER A 161 -12.80 12.19 10.70
C SER A 161 -14.23 11.68 10.78
N ARG A 162 -14.56 10.59 10.09
CA ARG A 162 -15.92 10.05 9.97
C ARG A 162 -16.07 8.66 10.57
N CYS A 163 -15.08 7.76 10.36
CA CYS A 163 -15.09 6.41 10.88
C CYS A 163 -14.30 6.39 12.20
N LYS A 164 -14.99 6.18 13.33
CA LYS A 164 -14.40 6.27 14.66
C LYS A 164 -13.36 5.18 14.96
N GLU A 165 -13.45 4.04 14.29
CA GLU A 165 -12.50 2.93 14.36
C GLU A 165 -11.20 3.20 13.58
N ALA A 166 -11.24 4.13 12.61
CA ALA A 166 -10.14 4.37 11.70
C ALA A 166 -8.81 4.74 12.39
N PRO A 167 -8.75 5.62 13.41
CA PRO A 167 -7.47 5.92 14.06
C PRO A 167 -6.78 4.70 14.64
N ALA A 168 -7.53 3.81 15.33
CA ALA A 168 -6.97 2.61 15.94
C ALA A 168 -6.42 1.63 14.88
N LEU A 169 -7.16 1.43 13.78
CA LEU A 169 -6.75 0.54 12.71
C LEU A 169 -5.55 1.09 11.93
N VAL A 170 -5.51 2.41 11.69
CA VAL A 170 -4.36 3.07 11.04
C VAL A 170 -3.11 2.94 11.91
N ILE A 171 -3.20 3.21 13.21
CA ILE A 171 -2.07 3.08 14.12
C ILE A 171 -1.58 1.63 14.17
N LEU A 172 -2.48 0.67 14.41
CA LEU A 172 -2.14 -0.75 14.44
C LEU A 172 -1.41 -1.20 13.17
N SER A 173 -1.96 -0.82 12.01
CA SER A 173 -1.40 -1.24 10.72
C SER A 173 -0.02 -0.64 10.46
N LEU A 174 0.14 0.66 10.69
CA LEU A 174 1.41 1.33 10.41
C LEU A 174 2.49 0.95 11.43
N ASP A 175 2.11 0.74 12.70
CA ASP A 175 3.04 0.22 13.71
C ASP A 175 3.51 -1.19 13.34
N THR A 176 2.59 -2.06 12.93
CA THR A 176 2.92 -3.41 12.45
C THR A 176 3.86 -3.35 11.25
N MET A 177 3.58 -2.48 10.26
CA MET A 177 4.45 -2.35 9.07
C MET A 177 5.82 -1.76 9.41
N SER A 178 5.93 -0.92 10.47
CA SER A 178 7.22 -0.40 10.91
C SER A 178 8.18 -1.50 11.37
N GLN A 179 7.64 -2.60 11.90
CA GLN A 179 8.42 -3.75 12.37
C GLN A 179 9.03 -4.58 11.22
N TRP A 180 8.55 -4.40 9.99
CA TRP A 180 9.14 -5.01 8.80
C TRP A 180 10.36 -4.26 8.26
N GLN A 181 10.64 -3.06 8.76
CA GLN A 181 11.86 -2.37 8.35
C GLN A 181 13.10 -3.16 8.77
N ASN A 182 13.95 -3.47 7.79
CA ASN A 182 15.21 -4.16 8.01
C ASN A 182 16.29 -3.22 8.57
N GLN A 183 17.51 -3.73 8.71
CA GLN A 183 18.66 -2.96 9.22
C GLN A 183 19.01 -1.75 8.35
N TYR A 184 18.67 -1.74 7.07
CA TYR A 184 18.90 -0.63 6.16
C TYR A 184 17.84 0.48 6.30
N GLY A 185 16.63 0.17 6.76
CA GLY A 185 15.54 1.12 6.96
C GLY A 185 14.40 1.02 5.93
N TYR A 186 14.41 0.03 5.03
CA TYR A 186 13.29 -0.22 4.12
C TYR A 186 12.54 -1.51 4.49
N VAL A 187 11.30 -1.63 4.00
CA VAL A 187 10.53 -2.87 4.08
C VAL A 187 10.86 -3.73 2.86
N PRO A 188 11.49 -4.91 3.05
CA PRO A 188 11.93 -5.74 1.95
C PRO A 188 10.76 -6.43 1.25
N THR A 189 10.87 -6.62 -0.07
CA THR A 189 9.96 -7.45 -0.84
C THR A 189 10.47 -8.88 -0.87
N THR A 190 9.69 -9.79 -0.31
CA THR A 190 9.92 -11.24 -0.32
C THR A 190 8.64 -11.94 -0.78
N PRO A 191 8.66 -12.89 -1.64
CA PRO A 191 9.75 -13.65 -2.27
C PRO A 191 10.43 -12.94 -3.44
N GLY A 192 11.41 -13.61 -4.05
CA GLY A 192 12.11 -13.09 -5.23
C GLY A 192 11.25 -13.07 -6.49
N SER A 193 11.67 -12.32 -7.47
CA SER A 193 11.08 -12.22 -8.81
C SER A 193 12.01 -12.85 -9.85
N GLU A 194 11.48 -13.78 -10.67
CA GLU A 194 12.23 -14.38 -11.79
C GLU A 194 12.76 -13.31 -12.74
N TRP A 195 11.93 -12.31 -13.02
CA TRP A 195 12.31 -11.22 -13.90
C TRP A 195 13.45 -10.37 -13.33
N LEU A 196 13.36 -9.93 -12.08
CA LEU A 196 14.40 -9.12 -11.44
C LEU A 196 15.71 -9.91 -11.29
N GLN A 197 15.61 -11.23 -10.99
CA GLN A 197 16.76 -12.11 -10.93
C GLN A 197 17.43 -12.26 -12.31
N GLY A 198 16.62 -12.41 -13.39
CA GLY A 198 17.12 -12.57 -14.74
C GLY A 198 17.77 -11.32 -15.31
N ASP A 199 17.13 -10.15 -15.15
CA ASP A 199 17.58 -8.91 -15.75
C ASP A 199 18.68 -8.20 -14.94
N TYR A 200 18.61 -8.28 -13.60
CA TYR A 200 19.47 -7.48 -12.71
C TYR A 200 20.26 -8.28 -11.67
N GLY A 201 20.03 -9.58 -11.54
CA GLY A 201 20.62 -10.39 -10.48
C GLY A 201 20.00 -10.14 -9.10
N ILE A 202 18.84 -9.48 -9.03
CA ILE A 202 18.18 -9.10 -7.80
C ILE A 202 17.45 -10.30 -7.18
N GLY A 203 17.91 -10.70 -5.99
CA GLY A 203 17.34 -11.80 -5.19
C GLY A 203 16.19 -11.38 -4.28
N PRO A 204 15.67 -12.35 -3.47
CA PRO A 204 14.63 -12.06 -2.46
C PRO A 204 15.10 -11.03 -1.43
N GLY A 205 14.18 -10.23 -0.90
CA GLY A 205 14.48 -9.21 0.10
C GLY A 205 14.88 -7.86 -0.50
N PHE A 206 14.62 -7.67 -1.77
CA PHE A 206 14.95 -6.44 -2.48
C PHE A 206 14.11 -5.24 -2.00
N TYR A 207 14.69 -4.08 -2.24
CA TYR A 207 14.00 -2.80 -2.10
C TYR A 207 13.24 -2.49 -3.39
N ASP A 208 11.94 -2.25 -3.25
CA ASP A 208 11.08 -1.69 -4.28
C ASP A 208 10.76 -0.25 -3.87
N THR A 209 11.22 0.71 -4.68
CA THR A 209 11.10 2.14 -4.37
C THR A 209 9.64 2.55 -4.26
N ARG A 210 8.78 2.09 -5.18
CA ARG A 210 7.37 2.47 -5.20
C ARG A 210 6.61 1.98 -3.97
N PHE A 211 6.78 0.72 -3.58
CA PHE A 211 6.07 0.18 -2.42
C PHE A 211 6.47 0.87 -1.12
N ASN A 212 7.76 1.16 -0.96
CA ASN A 212 8.24 1.85 0.23
C ASN A 212 7.88 3.35 0.24
N THR A 213 7.86 4.00 -0.93
CA THR A 213 7.40 5.38 -1.07
C THR A 213 5.91 5.50 -0.77
N ASP A 214 5.09 4.58 -1.26
CA ASP A 214 3.66 4.53 -0.93
C ASP A 214 3.43 4.34 0.58
N LEU A 215 4.28 3.55 1.27
CA LEU A 215 4.25 3.42 2.73
C LEU A 215 4.67 4.71 3.44
N LEU A 216 5.72 5.40 2.96
CA LEU A 216 6.11 6.71 3.47
C LEU A 216 4.96 7.71 3.41
N GLU A 217 4.23 7.78 2.30
CA GLU A 217 3.05 8.64 2.15
C GLU A 217 1.94 8.31 3.15
N LEU A 218 1.76 7.03 3.48
CA LEU A 218 0.82 6.61 4.54
C LEU A 218 1.27 7.11 5.91
N TYR A 219 2.57 7.00 6.26
CA TYR A 219 3.12 7.55 7.50
C TYR A 219 2.97 9.07 7.57
N ILE A 220 3.29 9.78 6.49
CA ILE A 220 3.13 11.24 6.38
C ILE A 220 1.66 11.63 6.61
N SER A 221 0.76 10.97 5.91
CA SER A 221 -0.70 11.24 6.00
C SER A 221 -1.25 10.95 7.39
N ALA A 222 -0.84 9.84 8.01
CA ALA A 222 -1.22 9.49 9.38
C ALA A 222 -0.67 10.49 10.39
N THR A 223 0.60 10.88 10.29
CA THR A 223 1.25 11.85 11.17
C THR A 223 0.58 13.22 11.10
N ARG A 224 0.20 13.69 9.92
CA ARG A 224 -0.56 14.94 9.75
C ARG A 224 -1.91 14.93 10.45
N ARG A 225 -2.57 13.76 10.57
CA ARG A 225 -3.92 13.60 11.12
C ARG A 225 -3.94 13.23 12.60
N LEU A 226 -2.99 12.40 13.03
CA LEU A 226 -2.93 11.84 14.39
C LEU A 226 -2.02 12.64 15.33
N GLY A 227 -1.12 13.45 14.80
CA GLY A 227 -0.16 14.23 15.56
C GLY A 227 1.29 13.83 15.30
N LYS A 228 2.18 14.77 15.58
CA LYS A 228 3.63 14.63 15.33
C LYS A 228 4.27 13.60 16.25
N GLY A 229 5.30 12.93 15.77
CA GLY A 229 6.20 12.06 16.52
C GLY A 229 5.88 10.58 16.46
N MET A 230 4.65 10.17 16.11
CA MET A 230 4.24 8.76 16.20
C MET A 230 5.07 7.83 15.27
N PHE A 231 5.38 8.28 14.05
CA PHE A 231 6.12 7.50 13.05
C PHE A 231 7.41 8.19 12.58
N GLU A 232 7.88 9.19 13.31
CA GLU A 232 9.02 10.02 12.88
C GLU A 232 10.31 9.21 12.78
N GLU A 233 10.59 8.32 13.73
CA GLU A 233 11.77 7.45 13.69
C GLU A 233 11.73 6.52 12.49
N THR A 234 10.58 5.87 12.23
CA THR A 234 10.37 4.98 11.08
C THR A 234 10.59 5.71 9.75
N MET A 235 10.02 6.91 9.61
CA MET A 235 10.21 7.75 8.43
C MET A 235 11.66 8.17 8.26
N ASN A 236 12.34 8.59 9.34
CA ASN A 236 13.74 9.03 9.28
C ASN A 236 14.69 7.88 8.89
N ARG A 237 14.46 6.66 9.37
CA ARG A 237 15.24 5.49 8.96
C ARG A 237 15.10 5.21 7.46
N TYR A 238 13.87 5.23 6.96
CA TYR A 238 13.62 5.06 5.51
C TYR A 238 14.24 6.19 4.69
N LEU A 239 14.05 7.44 5.07
CA LEU A 239 14.57 8.61 4.36
C LEU A 239 16.11 8.65 4.36
N ALA A 240 16.75 8.19 5.42
CA ALA A 240 18.21 8.05 5.45
C ALA A 240 18.68 6.99 4.43
N PHE A 241 18.02 5.84 4.38
CA PHE A 241 18.30 4.81 3.39
C PHE A 241 18.06 5.30 1.96
N PHE A 242 16.88 5.90 1.69
CA PHE A 242 16.57 6.43 0.37
C PHE A 242 17.61 7.47 -0.10
N SER A 243 18.01 8.40 0.79
CA SER A 243 19.02 9.41 0.47
C SER A 243 20.37 8.77 0.14
N GLN A 244 20.76 7.71 0.86
CA GLN A 244 21.99 6.96 0.58
C GLN A 244 21.92 6.26 -0.80
N VAL A 245 20.83 5.58 -1.12
CA VAL A 245 20.62 4.93 -2.43
C VAL A 245 20.64 5.99 -3.54
N ALA A 246 19.94 7.10 -3.34
CA ALA A 246 19.93 8.20 -4.30
C ALA A 246 21.34 8.77 -4.55
N ASP A 247 22.15 8.94 -3.50
CA ASP A 247 23.51 9.44 -3.62
C ASP A 247 24.45 8.47 -4.35
N THR A 248 24.32 7.17 -4.08
CA THR A 248 25.27 6.15 -4.56
C THR A 248 24.88 5.47 -5.88
N SER A 249 23.60 5.49 -6.24
CA SER A 249 23.07 4.64 -7.33
C SER A 249 22.28 5.41 -8.40
N HIS A 250 22.15 6.74 -8.29
CA HIS A 250 21.42 7.52 -9.30
C HIS A 250 22.13 7.51 -10.66
N ILE A 251 21.33 7.66 -11.71
CA ILE A 251 21.81 7.93 -13.06
C ILE A 251 21.78 9.45 -13.26
N PRO A 252 22.94 10.11 -13.43
CA PRO A 252 22.98 11.55 -13.60
C PRO A 252 22.43 11.96 -14.97
N THR A 253 21.72 13.09 -15.01
CA THR A 253 21.24 13.70 -16.26
C THR A 253 22.09 14.90 -16.65
N GLU A 254 21.84 15.48 -17.83
CA GLU A 254 22.72 16.48 -18.49
C GLU A 254 22.99 17.71 -17.61
N THR A 255 21.98 18.23 -16.90
CA THR A 255 22.13 19.44 -16.06
C THR A 255 22.31 19.14 -14.58
N GLY A 256 22.49 17.86 -14.22
CA GLY A 256 22.75 17.41 -12.85
C GLY A 256 21.52 16.92 -12.08
N GLY A 257 20.45 16.59 -12.78
CA GLY A 257 19.32 15.85 -12.21
C GLY A 257 19.69 14.40 -11.92
N TRP A 258 18.90 13.75 -11.09
CA TRP A 258 19.11 12.39 -10.63
C TRP A 258 17.91 11.50 -10.95
N LEU A 259 18.10 10.49 -11.80
CA LEU A 259 17.14 9.40 -12.00
C LEU A 259 17.45 8.30 -10.97
N ILE A 260 16.47 7.95 -10.17
CA ILE A 260 16.62 6.95 -9.08
C ILE A 260 16.20 5.59 -9.60
N PRO A 261 17.03 4.54 -9.46
CA PRO A 261 16.66 3.18 -9.87
C PRO A 261 15.43 2.67 -9.10
N ASP A 262 14.55 1.95 -9.80
CA ASP A 262 13.30 1.41 -9.21
C ASP A 262 13.56 0.37 -8.12
N TYR A 263 14.71 -0.30 -8.15
CA TYR A 263 15.07 -1.39 -7.25
C TYR A 263 16.47 -1.24 -6.69
N TRP A 264 16.70 -1.81 -5.52
CA TRP A 264 18.01 -1.93 -4.90
C TRP A 264 18.13 -3.25 -4.13
N HIS A 265 19.35 -3.78 -4.01
CA HIS A 265 19.66 -4.96 -3.23
C HIS A 265 21.02 -4.78 -2.54
N PRO A 266 21.25 -5.33 -1.31
CA PRO A 266 22.55 -5.24 -0.65
C PRO A 266 23.67 -6.03 -1.33
N ASP A 267 23.32 -7.04 -2.11
CA ASP A 267 24.29 -7.77 -2.90
C ASP A 267 24.62 -7.02 -4.19
N GLU A 268 25.71 -7.40 -4.85
CA GLU A 268 26.08 -6.82 -6.13
C GLU A 268 25.04 -7.16 -7.21
N ILE A 269 24.51 -6.13 -7.87
CA ILE A 269 23.47 -6.23 -8.89
C ILE A 269 23.87 -5.43 -10.13
N THR A 270 23.30 -5.79 -11.28
CA THR A 270 23.29 -4.90 -12.44
C THR A 270 22.35 -3.71 -12.15
N ALA A 271 22.81 -2.50 -12.46
CA ALA A 271 22.02 -1.30 -12.18
C ALA A 271 20.63 -1.34 -12.87
N PRO A 272 19.54 -1.25 -12.10
CA PRO A 272 18.18 -1.29 -12.64
C PRO A 272 17.81 -0.02 -13.40
N HIS A 273 16.70 -0.09 -14.11
CA HIS A 273 16.08 1.06 -14.77
C HIS A 273 15.42 2.01 -13.75
N THR A 274 15.09 3.20 -14.23
CA THR A 274 14.21 4.16 -13.56
C THR A 274 12.92 4.28 -14.34
N SER A 275 11.76 4.04 -13.72
CA SER A 275 10.46 4.32 -14.35
C SER A 275 9.95 5.72 -13.99
N LEU A 276 9.23 6.34 -14.92
CA LEU A 276 8.77 7.72 -14.75
C LEU A 276 7.73 7.85 -13.62
N ASN A 277 6.89 6.83 -13.44
CA ASN A 277 5.90 6.81 -12.35
C ASN A 277 6.55 6.68 -10.97
N HIS A 278 7.62 5.89 -10.80
CA HIS A 278 8.39 5.83 -9.57
C HIS A 278 9.05 7.19 -9.31
N GLN A 279 9.80 7.70 -10.28
CA GLN A 279 10.49 8.99 -10.19
C GLN A 279 9.56 10.13 -9.76
N ALA A 280 8.37 10.24 -10.35
CA ALA A 280 7.41 11.29 -10.04
C ALA A 280 6.80 11.12 -8.63
N SER A 281 6.40 9.90 -8.26
CA SER A 281 5.80 9.64 -6.94
C SER A 281 6.80 9.80 -5.80
N GLU A 282 8.05 9.36 -5.99
CA GLU A 282 9.12 9.50 -5.00
C GLU A 282 9.52 10.97 -4.81
N CYS A 283 9.64 11.72 -5.90
CA CYS A 283 9.87 13.15 -5.87
C CYS A 283 8.79 13.87 -5.03
N LEU A 284 7.52 13.56 -5.25
CA LEU A 284 6.40 14.11 -4.47
C LEU A 284 6.47 13.72 -2.99
N ALA A 285 6.74 12.46 -2.70
CA ALA A 285 6.84 11.97 -1.32
C ALA A 285 7.99 12.66 -0.55
N LEU A 286 9.12 12.91 -1.21
CA LEU A 286 10.21 13.69 -0.61
C LEU A 286 9.82 15.13 -0.31
N TYR A 287 9.08 15.81 -1.20
CA TYR A 287 8.53 17.13 -0.91
C TYR A 287 7.58 17.09 0.30
N HIS A 288 6.68 16.10 0.36
CA HIS A 288 5.78 15.94 1.49
C HIS A 288 6.52 15.67 2.80
N ALA A 289 7.57 14.84 2.76
CA ALA A 289 8.42 14.57 3.92
C ALA A 289 9.22 15.80 4.34
N ALA A 290 9.76 16.57 3.38
CA ALA A 290 10.48 17.81 3.61
C ALA A 290 9.60 18.85 4.33
N ASP A 291 8.34 18.98 3.92
CA ASP A 291 7.37 19.88 4.55
C ASP A 291 6.99 19.42 5.96
N LEU A 292 6.71 18.12 6.13
CA LEU A 292 6.29 17.57 7.41
C LEU A 292 7.41 17.67 8.46
N LEU A 293 8.63 17.31 8.08
CA LEU A 293 9.80 17.18 8.96
C LEU A 293 10.67 18.45 8.98
N ASN A 294 10.33 19.47 8.18
CA ASN A 294 11.10 20.70 8.00
C ASN A 294 12.57 20.43 7.59
N ARG A 295 12.77 19.54 6.60
CA ARG A 295 14.08 19.06 6.14
C ARG A 295 14.43 19.61 4.76
N ARG A 296 15.40 20.55 4.71
CA ARG A 296 15.87 21.18 3.46
C ARG A 296 16.65 20.22 2.56
N ASP A 297 17.35 19.24 3.13
CA ASP A 297 18.11 18.23 2.39
C ASP A 297 17.20 17.34 1.55
N LEU A 298 16.03 16.93 2.08
CA LEU A 298 15.03 16.17 1.34
C LEU A 298 14.42 16.98 0.19
N ARG A 299 14.19 18.27 0.42
CA ARG A 299 13.73 19.19 -0.63
C ARG A 299 14.76 19.32 -1.74
N ALA A 300 16.04 19.48 -1.41
CA ALA A 300 17.11 19.56 -2.39
C ALA A 300 17.25 18.25 -3.20
N LEU A 301 17.03 17.08 -2.57
CA LEU A 301 17.00 15.79 -3.27
C LEU A 301 15.80 15.71 -4.22
N ALA A 302 14.61 16.10 -3.77
CA ALA A 302 13.41 16.17 -4.61
C ALA A 302 13.61 17.11 -5.82
N ASP A 303 14.25 18.27 -5.61
CA ASP A 303 14.57 19.20 -6.69
C ASP A 303 15.52 18.58 -7.73
N ARG A 304 16.52 17.78 -7.33
CA ARG A 304 17.38 17.03 -8.26
C ARG A 304 16.62 15.96 -9.04
N MET A 305 15.68 15.27 -8.38
CA MET A 305 14.84 14.27 -9.03
C MET A 305 13.87 14.92 -10.03
N LEU A 306 13.29 16.06 -9.69
CA LEU A 306 12.45 16.84 -10.58
C LEU A 306 13.25 17.33 -11.79
N LEU A 307 14.47 17.82 -11.57
CA LEU A 307 15.37 18.24 -12.63
C LEU A 307 15.64 17.12 -13.63
N ALA A 308 15.79 15.87 -13.15
CA ALA A 308 15.98 14.72 -14.04
C ALA A 308 14.76 14.48 -14.94
N ILE A 309 13.53 14.68 -14.45
CA ILE A 309 12.32 14.61 -15.30
C ILE A 309 12.35 15.70 -16.37
N VAL A 310 12.82 16.90 -16.02
CA VAL A 310 12.95 18.02 -16.97
C VAL A 310 14.02 17.76 -18.01
N ASP A 311 15.21 17.32 -17.60
CA ASP A 311 16.33 17.02 -18.48
C ASP A 311 16.00 15.93 -19.51
N THR A 312 15.26 14.90 -19.08
CA THR A 312 14.81 13.80 -19.95
C THR A 312 13.57 14.14 -20.78
N GLY A 313 12.74 15.06 -20.31
CA GLY A 313 11.68 15.79 -21.02
C GLY A 313 10.95 15.01 -22.10
N SER A 314 11.04 15.49 -23.34
CA SER A 314 10.38 14.88 -24.50
C SER A 314 10.88 13.48 -24.86
N GLY A 315 12.04 13.05 -24.32
CA GLY A 315 12.54 11.69 -24.49
C GLY A 315 11.59 10.61 -23.95
N TRP A 316 10.76 10.95 -22.99
CA TRP A 316 9.74 10.04 -22.46
C TRP A 316 8.56 9.81 -23.42
N VAL A 317 8.41 10.60 -24.49
CA VAL A 317 7.20 10.55 -25.34
C VAL A 317 7.42 9.63 -26.52
N MET A 318 6.53 8.66 -26.67
CA MET A 318 6.48 7.75 -27.81
C MET A 318 5.79 8.41 -29.02
N PRO A 319 6.05 7.92 -30.25
CA PRO A 319 5.41 8.47 -31.45
C PRO A 319 3.88 8.42 -31.47
N ASN A 320 3.26 7.56 -30.65
CA ASN A 320 1.81 7.42 -30.49
C ASN A 320 1.25 8.26 -29.34
N HIS A 321 2.02 9.20 -28.77
CA HIS A 321 1.71 10.02 -27.61
C HIS A 321 1.65 9.27 -26.25
N ASN A 322 1.89 7.95 -26.21
CA ASN A 322 2.11 7.29 -24.94
C ASN A 322 3.45 7.69 -24.33
N LEU A 323 3.66 7.35 -23.07
CA LEU A 323 4.97 7.51 -22.45
C LEU A 323 5.72 6.18 -22.46
N TYR A 324 7.04 6.24 -22.53
CA TYR A 324 7.89 5.10 -22.21
C TYR A 324 7.75 4.79 -20.71
N TYR A 325 7.78 3.51 -20.38
CA TYR A 325 7.69 3.05 -19.00
C TYR A 325 8.91 3.45 -18.19
N SER A 326 10.11 3.19 -18.73
CA SER A 326 11.36 3.40 -18.00
C SER A 326 12.52 3.78 -18.91
N ILE A 327 13.60 4.26 -18.29
CA ILE A 327 14.90 4.50 -18.90
C ILE A 327 15.95 3.63 -18.21
N LYS A 328 16.79 2.93 -18.99
CA LYS A 328 17.92 2.15 -18.51
C LYS A 328 19.14 3.02 -18.25
N PRO A 329 20.15 2.53 -17.48
CA PRO A 329 21.38 3.27 -17.22
C PRO A 329 22.18 3.67 -18.48
N ASP A 330 22.00 2.96 -19.58
CA ASP A 330 22.62 3.28 -20.88
C ASP A 330 21.84 4.33 -21.70
N GLY A 331 20.75 4.88 -21.15
CA GLY A 331 19.89 5.86 -21.82
C GLY A 331 18.80 5.24 -22.69
N THR A 332 18.68 3.92 -22.77
CA THR A 332 17.64 3.25 -23.57
C THR A 332 16.28 3.36 -22.91
N TYR A 333 15.29 3.88 -23.65
CA TYR A 333 13.90 3.91 -23.21
C TYR A 333 13.19 2.58 -23.46
N VAL A 334 12.33 2.18 -22.51
CA VAL A 334 11.59 0.91 -22.55
C VAL A 334 10.09 1.19 -22.60
N GLU A 335 9.37 0.51 -23.50
CA GLU A 335 7.93 0.59 -23.65
C GLU A 335 7.18 -0.14 -22.53
N GLY A 336 5.85 -0.01 -22.48
CA GLY A 336 4.98 -0.79 -21.60
C GLY A 336 4.45 -0.01 -20.39
N ASP A 337 4.35 1.32 -20.50
CA ASP A 337 3.81 2.16 -19.44
C ASP A 337 2.35 1.79 -19.08
N TYR A 338 2.03 1.99 -17.82
CA TYR A 338 0.69 1.79 -17.27
C TYR A 338 -0.37 2.64 -17.97
N PRO A 339 -1.63 2.18 -18.05
CA PRO A 339 -2.67 2.92 -18.74
C PRO A 339 -2.83 4.37 -18.26
N TYR A 340 -2.84 4.61 -16.95
CA TYR A 340 -3.04 5.95 -16.37
C TYR A 340 -2.20 6.25 -15.11
N LEU A 341 -1.46 5.27 -14.57
CA LEU A 341 -0.74 5.46 -13.30
C LEU A 341 0.28 6.59 -13.39
N THR A 342 1.12 6.56 -14.43
CA THR A 342 2.14 7.61 -14.66
C THR A 342 1.53 8.99 -14.84
N TYR A 343 0.40 9.07 -15.55
CA TYR A 343 -0.34 10.34 -15.66
C TYR A 343 -0.79 10.86 -14.30
N ASN A 344 -1.34 9.99 -13.44
CA ASN A 344 -1.80 10.39 -12.12
C ASN A 344 -0.65 10.83 -11.20
N ASP A 345 0.50 10.13 -11.26
CA ASP A 345 1.68 10.51 -10.48
C ASP A 345 2.26 11.88 -10.93
N LEU A 346 2.30 12.14 -12.24
CA LEU A 346 2.68 13.45 -12.78
C LEU A 346 1.67 14.53 -12.41
N TYR A 347 0.37 14.22 -12.43
CA TYR A 347 -0.70 15.13 -12.03
C TYR A 347 -0.57 15.55 -10.56
N ASP A 348 -0.35 14.60 -9.66
CA ASP A 348 -0.21 14.88 -8.23
C ASP A 348 1.06 15.69 -7.94
N LEU A 349 2.18 15.36 -8.57
CA LEU A 349 3.42 16.13 -8.48
C LEU A 349 3.23 17.58 -9.00
N ARG A 350 2.64 17.73 -10.19
CA ARG A 350 2.35 19.03 -10.77
C ARG A 350 1.41 19.87 -9.88
N LYS A 351 0.37 19.23 -9.33
CA LYS A 351 -0.59 19.87 -8.43
C LYS A 351 0.09 20.40 -7.16
N TYR A 352 1.00 19.62 -6.57
CA TYR A 352 1.79 20.07 -5.43
C TYR A 352 2.65 21.29 -5.78
N LEU A 353 3.32 21.26 -6.93
CA LEU A 353 4.22 22.32 -7.38
C LEU A 353 3.49 23.58 -7.89
N SER A 354 2.20 23.50 -8.21
CA SER A 354 1.41 24.60 -8.80
C SER A 354 1.28 25.84 -7.91
N SER A 355 1.60 25.72 -6.60
CA SER A 355 1.66 26.86 -5.67
C SER A 355 2.92 27.72 -5.81
N SER A 356 3.88 27.30 -6.63
CA SER A 356 5.14 28.02 -6.89
C SER A 356 5.29 28.27 -8.39
N GLU A 357 5.86 29.43 -8.75
CA GLU A 357 6.26 29.72 -10.15
C GLU A 357 7.53 28.93 -10.45
N ARG A 358 7.39 27.77 -11.12
CA ARG A 358 8.49 26.90 -11.51
C ARG A 358 8.42 26.59 -13.00
N SER A 359 9.54 26.70 -13.68
CA SER A 359 9.67 26.34 -15.11
C SER A 359 9.44 24.86 -15.39
N GLU A 360 9.69 24.01 -14.39
CA GLU A 360 9.51 22.56 -14.45
C GLU A 360 8.03 22.15 -14.67
N LEU A 361 7.09 23.04 -14.31
CA LEU A 361 5.66 22.82 -14.57
C LEU A 361 5.32 22.70 -16.07
N GLU A 362 6.08 23.33 -16.95
CA GLU A 362 5.90 23.25 -18.40
C GLU A 362 6.16 21.81 -18.87
N THR A 363 7.27 21.20 -18.43
CA THR A 363 7.60 19.80 -18.79
C THR A 363 6.56 18.81 -18.25
N LEU A 364 6.15 18.95 -16.99
CA LEU A 364 5.11 18.09 -16.42
C LEU A 364 3.79 18.24 -17.19
N THR A 365 3.40 19.47 -17.54
CA THR A 365 2.18 19.75 -18.31
C THR A 365 2.27 19.13 -19.72
N TYR A 366 3.43 19.22 -20.36
CA TYR A 366 3.68 18.62 -21.67
C TYR A 366 3.53 17.09 -21.62
N LEU A 367 4.24 16.41 -20.70
CA LEU A 367 4.18 14.94 -20.55
C LEU A 367 2.76 14.47 -20.26
N MET A 368 2.05 15.17 -19.37
CA MET A 368 0.64 14.88 -19.07
C MET A 368 -0.25 15.08 -20.29
N GLY A 369 -0.01 16.13 -21.09
CA GLY A 369 -0.77 16.41 -22.31
C GLY A 369 -0.64 15.29 -23.34
N GLU A 370 0.58 14.82 -23.58
CA GLU A 370 0.87 13.70 -24.47
C GLU A 370 0.17 12.42 -23.99
N LYS A 371 0.37 12.04 -22.73
CA LYS A 371 -0.27 10.86 -22.16
C LYS A 371 -1.80 10.96 -22.18
N LEU A 372 -2.38 12.12 -21.93
CA LEU A 372 -3.82 12.35 -21.98
C LEU A 372 -4.37 12.14 -23.39
N GLN A 373 -3.66 12.62 -24.41
CA GLN A 373 -4.02 12.40 -25.82
C GLN A 373 -4.04 10.91 -26.15
N TRP A 374 -3.02 10.15 -25.72
CA TRP A 374 -2.98 8.70 -25.90
C TRP A 374 -4.15 8.01 -25.17
N MET A 375 -4.42 8.36 -23.91
CA MET A 375 -5.52 7.78 -23.14
C MET A 375 -6.88 8.03 -23.79
N GLN A 376 -7.11 9.23 -24.30
CA GLN A 376 -8.35 9.58 -25.02
C GLN A 376 -8.50 8.77 -26.31
N ASN A 377 -7.43 8.65 -27.09
CA ASN A 377 -7.41 7.89 -28.35
C ASN A 377 -7.62 6.38 -28.14
N THR A 378 -7.25 5.86 -26.99
CA THR A 378 -7.34 4.42 -26.65
C THR A 378 -8.50 4.08 -25.71
N GLY A 379 -9.30 5.06 -25.30
CA GLY A 379 -10.47 4.86 -24.44
C GLY A 379 -10.14 4.51 -22.98
N VAL A 380 -8.95 4.83 -22.51
CA VAL A 380 -8.55 4.65 -21.11
C VAL A 380 -9.37 5.56 -20.20
N THR A 381 -9.87 5.01 -19.08
CA THR A 381 -10.60 5.73 -18.03
C THR A 381 -9.94 5.50 -16.67
N GLY A 382 -10.35 6.24 -15.64
CA GLY A 382 -9.82 6.08 -14.27
C GLY A 382 -8.64 6.99 -13.93
N TYR A 383 -8.29 7.93 -14.84
CA TYR A 383 -7.29 8.95 -14.53
C TYR A 383 -7.89 10.18 -13.82
N GLU A 384 -7.05 10.93 -13.12
CA GLU A 384 -7.43 12.18 -12.47
C GLU A 384 -7.87 13.23 -13.51
N LYS A 385 -8.96 13.93 -13.18
CA LYS A 385 -9.48 15.01 -14.03
C LYS A 385 -9.24 16.32 -13.29
N GLY A 386 -8.44 17.18 -13.90
CA GLY A 386 -8.16 18.53 -13.41
C GLY A 386 -9.36 19.44 -13.41
#